data_6fa559ed8d43893ef606e212eb906914
#
_entry.id   6fa559ed8d43893ef606e212eb906914
#
_cell.length_a   1.000
_cell.length_b   1.000
_cell.length_c   1.000
_cell.angle_alpha   90.00
_cell.angle_beta   90.00
_cell.angle_gamma   90.00
#
_symmetry.space_group_name_H-M   'P 1'
#
loop_
_entity.id
_entity.type
_entity.pdbx_description
1 polymer ?
#
loop_
_entity_poly.entity_id
_entity_poly.type
_entity_poly.pdbx_seq_one_letter_code
_entity_poly.pdbx_strand_id
1 'polypeptide(L)'
;VTDILSLRRKEFVQLVNSCGFGNVLTTSQFRYFCDNNDVRGTGGRGVSLLRVAAILTWDHFQPAQKTKDYVEQKRLQAERNAEAVRAAQDIGLLPAVGNPDRKEAALRSFQTFCETYFSEVFYLPWSNDHLHIISKIERAVLRGGLFAMACPRGAGKTVLCQTAVVWAAFSGATPFVCLIAASAERGKDLLETVKTWLETNPLLQEDFPEVCFPIQCLERIANRQKGQKYLGEPTRIEWGADRIILPTISGSAASGVVISCSGMRGSEIRGQNYARPDGKVVRPRLVLIDDPQTTESAWSPSQSQRRESILAGDVLGMAGPGKKIAGLMACTVIRPGDMADVILRNSP
;
A
#
# COMPACT_ATOMS: atom_id res chain seq x y z
N VAL A 1 51.65 -6.17 33.20
CA VAL A 1 50.94 -7.46 33.06
C VAL A 1 49.48 -7.10 32.80
N THR A 2 48.99 -7.44 31.62
CA THR A 2 47.59 -7.18 31.24
C THR A 2 46.67 -8.11 32.04
N ASP A 3 45.79 -7.55 32.85
CA ASP A 3 44.83 -8.34 33.63
C ASP A 3 43.75 -8.90 32.70
N ILE A 4 43.86 -10.18 32.35
CA ILE A 4 42.91 -10.88 31.45
C ILE A 4 41.51 -11.03 32.04
N LEU A 5 41.33 -10.77 33.32
CA LEU A 5 40.04 -10.81 34.00
C LEU A 5 39.29 -9.44 33.95
N SER A 6 39.99 -8.39 33.51
CA SER A 6 39.40 -7.03 33.45
C SER A 6 39.99 -6.17 32.33
N LEU A 7 39.78 -6.58 31.07
CA LEU A 7 40.20 -5.85 29.87
C LEU A 7 39.24 -4.72 29.53
N ARG A 8 39.76 -3.58 29.02
CA ARG A 8 38.89 -2.59 28.37
C ARG A 8 38.33 -3.14 27.05
N ARG A 9 37.14 -2.76 26.67
CA ARG A 9 36.50 -3.26 25.44
C ARG A 9 37.39 -3.12 24.21
N LYS A 10 38.11 -2.02 24.05
CA LYS A 10 39.06 -1.79 22.94
C LYS A 10 40.24 -2.74 22.99
N GLU A 11 40.82 -2.95 24.15
CA GLU A 11 41.96 -3.88 24.38
C GLU A 11 41.56 -5.32 24.05
N PHE A 12 40.35 -5.73 24.43
CA PHE A 12 39.79 -7.04 24.08
C PHE A 12 39.70 -7.24 22.57
N VAL A 13 39.11 -6.26 21.85
CA VAL A 13 38.97 -6.32 20.36
C VAL A 13 40.37 -6.36 19.68
N GLN A 14 41.30 -5.57 20.18
CA GLN A 14 42.69 -5.60 19.68
C GLN A 14 43.36 -6.96 19.93
N LEU A 15 43.17 -7.54 21.09
CA LEU A 15 43.74 -8.85 21.45
C LEU A 15 43.16 -9.92 20.52
N VAL A 16 41.84 -9.98 20.32
CA VAL A 16 41.20 -10.96 19.46
C VAL A 16 41.66 -10.80 18.00
N ASN A 17 41.73 -9.58 17.48
CA ASN A 17 42.19 -9.33 16.12
C ASN A 17 43.69 -9.55 15.90
N SER A 18 44.51 -9.60 16.98
CA SER A 18 45.94 -9.91 16.92
C SER A 18 46.27 -11.42 16.92
N CYS A 19 45.24 -12.28 17.09
CA CYS A 19 45.43 -13.74 17.17
C CYS A 19 45.66 -14.42 15.78
N GLY A 20 45.93 -13.66 14.71
CA GLY A 20 46.34 -14.23 13.41
C GLY A 20 45.17 -14.57 12.47
N PHE A 21 43.92 -14.32 12.88
CA PHE A 21 42.71 -14.56 12.06
C PHE A 21 42.21 -13.30 11.32
N GLY A 22 42.99 -12.20 11.31
CA GLY A 22 42.61 -10.91 10.75
C GLY A 22 41.59 -10.14 11.61
N ASN A 23 40.98 -9.12 11.04
CA ASN A 23 39.97 -8.29 11.74
C ASN A 23 38.62 -9.02 11.79
N VAL A 24 38.49 -9.98 12.71
CA VAL A 24 37.28 -10.82 12.88
C VAL A 24 36.22 -10.18 13.79
N LEU A 25 36.58 -9.13 14.54
CA LEU A 25 35.68 -8.49 15.49
C LEU A 25 35.80 -6.97 15.45
N THR A 26 34.66 -6.28 15.27
CA THR A 26 34.59 -4.81 15.38
C THR A 26 34.20 -4.38 16.80
N THR A 27 34.59 -3.15 17.17
CA THR A 27 34.18 -2.57 18.47
C THR A 27 32.68 -2.48 18.65
N SER A 28 31.93 -2.26 17.57
CA SER A 28 30.46 -2.17 17.60
C SER A 28 29.82 -3.53 17.84
N GLN A 29 30.28 -4.57 17.13
CA GLN A 29 29.81 -5.95 17.32
C GLN A 29 30.11 -6.43 18.76
N PHE A 30 31.29 -6.12 19.28
CA PHE A 30 31.66 -6.49 20.63
C PHE A 30 30.89 -5.71 21.69
N ARG A 31 30.55 -4.45 21.45
CA ARG A 31 29.67 -3.67 22.34
C ARG A 31 28.29 -4.33 22.42
N TYR A 32 27.67 -4.65 21.29
CA TYR A 32 26.38 -5.34 21.25
C TYR A 32 26.42 -6.68 22.02
N PHE A 33 27.48 -7.46 21.84
CA PHE A 33 27.69 -8.71 22.59
C PHE A 33 27.76 -8.47 24.12
N CYS A 34 28.53 -7.47 24.58
CA CYS A 34 28.66 -7.15 25.98
C CYS A 34 27.35 -6.63 26.59
N ASP A 35 26.53 -5.90 25.83
CA ASP A 35 25.29 -5.33 26.34
C ASP A 35 24.20 -6.41 26.51
N ASN A 36 24.31 -7.54 25.80
CA ASN A 36 23.38 -8.67 25.87
C ASN A 36 23.87 -9.83 26.75
N ASN A 37 25.10 -9.77 27.26
CA ASN A 37 25.68 -10.84 28.08
C ASN A 37 26.41 -10.26 29.30
N ASP A 38 26.34 -10.92 30.45
CA ASP A 38 27.10 -10.51 31.63
C ASP A 38 28.56 -10.95 31.53
N VAL A 39 29.38 -10.12 30.92
CA VAL A 39 30.82 -10.34 30.68
C VAL A 39 31.73 -9.48 31.55
N ARG A 40 31.20 -8.89 32.64
CA ARG A 40 31.94 -7.97 33.50
C ARG A 40 33.14 -8.65 34.17
N GLY A 41 34.25 -7.92 34.22
CA GLY A 41 35.45 -8.34 34.88
C GLY A 41 35.38 -8.25 36.40
N THR A 42 36.47 -8.62 37.06
CA THR A 42 36.61 -8.59 38.50
C THR A 42 36.37 -7.17 39.05
N GLY A 43 35.53 -7.04 40.07
CA GLY A 43 35.15 -5.75 40.64
C GLY A 43 34.15 -4.93 39.78
N GLY A 44 33.50 -5.56 38.79
CA GLY A 44 32.45 -4.91 37.93
C GLY A 44 33.00 -3.96 36.87
N ARG A 45 34.32 -3.86 36.72
CA ARG A 45 34.99 -3.00 35.72
C ARG A 45 35.61 -3.84 34.61
N GLY A 46 35.56 -3.33 33.35
CA GLY A 46 36.18 -4.00 32.20
C GLY A 46 35.42 -5.26 31.77
N VAL A 47 36.05 -6.08 30.94
CA VAL A 47 35.51 -7.31 30.34
C VAL A 47 36.40 -8.48 30.72
N SER A 48 35.82 -9.57 31.20
CA SER A 48 36.52 -10.81 31.52
C SER A 48 36.68 -11.68 30.25
N LEU A 49 37.92 -11.93 29.84
CA LEU A 49 38.23 -12.83 28.73
C LEU A 49 37.67 -14.24 28.99
N LEU A 50 37.73 -14.73 30.24
CA LEU A 50 37.22 -16.06 30.59
C LEU A 50 35.68 -16.14 30.45
N ARG A 51 34.94 -15.09 30.85
CA ARG A 51 33.50 -15.07 30.71
C ARG A 51 33.08 -15.00 29.23
N VAL A 52 33.75 -14.18 28.42
CA VAL A 52 33.50 -14.12 26.98
C VAL A 52 33.80 -15.47 26.34
N ALA A 53 34.95 -16.08 26.66
CA ALA A 53 35.31 -17.40 26.15
C ALA A 53 34.29 -18.47 26.57
N ALA A 54 33.83 -18.46 27.83
CA ALA A 54 32.82 -19.39 28.31
C ALA A 54 31.48 -19.24 27.57
N ILE A 55 31.03 -18.01 27.31
CA ILE A 55 29.79 -17.77 26.60
C ILE A 55 29.91 -18.20 25.14
N LEU A 56 31.01 -17.86 24.45
CA LEU A 56 31.26 -18.24 23.06
C LEU A 56 31.37 -19.75 22.87
N THR A 57 32.07 -20.44 23.83
CA THR A 57 32.14 -21.91 23.81
C THR A 57 30.79 -22.54 24.11
N TRP A 58 30.04 -22.03 25.05
CA TRP A 58 28.69 -22.50 25.36
C TRP A 58 27.77 -22.34 24.13
N ASP A 59 27.77 -21.17 23.50
CA ASP A 59 26.99 -20.90 22.28
C ASP A 59 27.44 -21.78 21.08
N HIS A 60 28.77 -22.11 21.01
CA HIS A 60 29.33 -23.00 20.02
C HIS A 60 28.90 -24.46 20.21
N PHE A 61 28.83 -24.92 21.48
CA PHE A 61 28.39 -26.28 21.78
C PHE A 61 26.87 -26.46 21.83
N GLN A 62 26.07 -25.36 21.72
CA GLN A 62 24.62 -25.40 21.61
C GLN A 62 24.02 -25.00 20.24
N PRO A 63 24.74 -25.00 19.11
CA PRO A 63 24.20 -24.53 17.84
C PRO A 63 23.05 -25.40 17.33
N ALA A 64 23.03 -26.70 17.71
CA ALA A 64 22.02 -27.64 17.26
C ALA A 64 20.60 -27.38 17.83
N GLN A 65 20.50 -26.77 19.02
CA GLN A 65 19.21 -26.55 19.68
C GLN A 65 18.53 -25.29 19.13
N LYS A 66 19.27 -24.17 19.01
CA LYS A 66 18.75 -22.93 18.38
C LYS A 66 18.34 -23.15 16.91
N THR A 67 19.12 -23.96 16.18
CA THR A 67 18.81 -24.28 14.77
C THR A 67 17.59 -25.21 14.66
N LYS A 68 17.45 -26.18 15.59
CA LYS A 68 16.26 -27.06 15.65
C LYS A 68 15.00 -26.26 15.99
N ASP A 69 15.06 -25.39 17.00
CA ASP A 69 13.93 -24.54 17.37
C ASP A 69 13.52 -23.61 16.24
N TYR A 70 14.48 -23.03 15.52
CA TYR A 70 14.19 -22.19 14.37
C TYR A 70 13.56 -22.98 13.20
N VAL A 71 14.09 -24.15 12.89
CA VAL A 71 13.54 -25.05 11.86
C VAL A 71 12.15 -25.54 12.24
N GLU A 72 11.93 -25.87 13.50
CA GLU A 72 10.63 -26.28 14.04
C GLU A 72 9.62 -25.14 14.00
N GLN A 73 10.01 -23.92 14.43
CA GLN A 73 9.15 -22.73 14.32
C GLN A 73 8.80 -22.42 12.85
N LYS A 74 9.76 -22.53 11.95
CA LYS A 74 9.53 -22.33 10.51
C LYS A 74 8.59 -23.40 9.93
N ARG A 75 8.71 -24.65 10.37
CA ARG A 75 7.81 -25.74 10.00
C ARG A 75 6.40 -25.49 10.52
N LEU A 76 6.23 -25.16 11.79
CA LEU A 76 4.94 -24.84 12.40
C LEU A 76 4.28 -23.62 11.74
N GLN A 77 5.07 -22.61 11.39
CA GLN A 77 4.57 -21.46 10.65
C GLN A 77 4.11 -21.85 9.23
N ALA A 78 4.87 -22.71 8.56
CA ALA A 78 4.49 -23.23 7.23
C ALA A 78 3.24 -24.10 7.29
N GLU A 79 3.09 -24.93 8.31
CA GLU A 79 1.89 -25.77 8.55
C GLU A 79 0.66 -24.90 8.83
N ARG A 80 0.78 -23.87 9.70
CA ARG A 80 -0.29 -22.90 9.96
C ARG A 80 -0.68 -22.13 8.70
N ASN A 81 0.31 -21.70 7.91
CA ASN A 81 0.06 -21.04 6.64
C ASN A 81 -0.64 -21.98 5.63
N ALA A 82 -0.24 -23.24 5.57
CA ALA A 82 -0.87 -24.25 4.70
C ALA A 82 -2.31 -24.55 5.14
N GLU A 83 -2.55 -24.62 6.45
CA GLU A 83 -3.89 -24.81 7.00
C GLU A 83 -4.80 -23.59 6.76
N ALA A 84 -4.28 -22.39 6.95
CA ALA A 84 -4.99 -21.15 6.60
C ALA A 84 -5.32 -21.07 5.10
N VAL A 85 -4.40 -21.52 4.23
CA VAL A 85 -4.63 -21.62 2.78
C VAL A 85 -5.68 -22.68 2.45
N ARG A 86 -5.69 -23.84 3.13
CA ARG A 86 -6.72 -24.88 2.93
C ARG A 86 -8.10 -24.41 3.38
N ALA A 87 -8.20 -23.73 4.52
CA ALA A 87 -9.45 -23.19 5.04
C ALA A 87 -10.09 -22.13 4.12
N ALA A 88 -9.28 -21.46 3.27
CA ALA A 88 -9.72 -20.43 2.33
C ALA A 88 -9.94 -20.96 0.90
N GLN A 89 -10.02 -22.27 0.68
CA GLN A 89 -9.97 -22.81 -0.71
C GLN A 89 -11.19 -22.45 -1.55
N ASP A 90 -12.40 -22.65 -1.04
CA ASP A 90 -13.62 -22.26 -1.77
C ASP A 90 -14.56 -21.52 -0.85
N ILE A 91 -14.94 -20.32 -1.25
CA ILE A 91 -15.80 -19.44 -0.47
C ILE A 91 -17.29 -19.78 -0.59
N GLY A 92 -17.63 -20.81 -1.38
CA GLY A 92 -19.01 -21.21 -1.63
C GLY A 92 -19.77 -20.24 -2.53
N LEU A 93 -21.09 -20.31 -2.49
CA LEU A 93 -21.94 -19.44 -3.30
C LEU A 93 -21.93 -18.01 -2.79
N LEU A 94 -21.87 -17.04 -3.72
CA LEU A 94 -22.03 -15.64 -3.38
C LEU A 94 -23.46 -15.38 -2.86
N PRO A 95 -23.62 -14.48 -1.87
CA PRO A 95 -24.93 -13.97 -1.52
C PRO A 95 -25.62 -13.35 -2.74
N ALA A 96 -26.96 -13.37 -2.74
CA ALA A 96 -27.71 -12.64 -3.75
C ALA A 96 -27.52 -11.13 -3.58
N VAL A 97 -27.56 -10.38 -4.68
CA VAL A 97 -27.57 -8.92 -4.64
C VAL A 97 -28.81 -8.43 -3.90
N GLY A 98 -28.63 -7.63 -2.85
CA GLY A 98 -29.73 -7.22 -2.00
C GLY A 98 -30.72 -6.26 -2.70
N ASN A 99 -30.18 -5.28 -3.42
CA ASN A 99 -31.01 -4.35 -4.20
C ASN A 99 -30.40 -4.06 -5.59
N PRO A 100 -30.81 -4.81 -6.64
CA PRO A 100 -30.30 -4.62 -7.99
C PRO A 100 -30.58 -3.22 -8.57
N ASP A 101 -31.75 -2.63 -8.29
CA ASP A 101 -32.10 -1.31 -8.83
C ASP A 101 -31.25 -0.20 -8.18
N ARG A 102 -30.99 -0.30 -6.89
CA ARG A 102 -30.10 0.60 -6.16
C ARG A 102 -28.67 0.51 -6.70
N LYS A 103 -28.17 -0.72 -6.89
CA LYS A 103 -26.88 -0.99 -7.50
C LYS A 103 -26.76 -0.36 -8.89
N GLU A 104 -27.73 -0.60 -9.76
CA GLU A 104 -27.72 -0.09 -11.12
C GLU A 104 -27.78 1.45 -11.16
N ALA A 105 -28.66 2.07 -10.38
CA ALA A 105 -28.75 3.52 -10.28
C ALA A 105 -27.44 4.16 -9.82
N ALA A 106 -26.82 3.58 -8.81
CA ALA A 106 -25.54 4.07 -8.28
C ALA A 106 -24.38 3.88 -9.25
N LEU A 107 -24.33 2.78 -10.02
CA LEU A 107 -23.30 2.59 -11.03
C LEU A 107 -23.43 3.57 -12.22
N ARG A 108 -24.63 4.08 -12.49
CA ARG A 108 -24.87 5.07 -13.55
C ARG A 108 -24.47 6.49 -13.17
N SER A 109 -24.46 6.83 -11.87
CA SER A 109 -24.16 8.18 -11.39
C SER A 109 -23.26 8.13 -10.17
N PHE A 110 -22.14 8.82 -10.25
CA PHE A 110 -21.20 8.93 -9.14
C PHE A 110 -21.80 9.68 -7.96
N GLN A 111 -22.62 10.71 -8.21
CA GLN A 111 -23.38 11.41 -7.17
C GLN A 111 -24.27 10.44 -6.40
N THR A 112 -25.09 9.66 -7.11
CA THR A 112 -25.98 8.66 -6.49
C THR A 112 -25.17 7.60 -5.73
N PHE A 113 -24.02 7.20 -6.23
CA PHE A 113 -23.11 6.27 -5.53
C PHE A 113 -22.63 6.84 -4.19
N CYS A 114 -22.19 8.11 -4.18
CA CYS A 114 -21.80 8.81 -2.95
C CYS A 114 -22.96 8.88 -1.93
N GLU A 115 -24.13 9.33 -2.37
CA GLU A 115 -25.29 9.50 -1.53
C GLU A 115 -25.81 8.17 -0.96
N THR A 116 -25.71 7.10 -1.75
CA THR A 116 -26.22 5.78 -1.36
C THR A 116 -25.28 5.05 -0.41
N TYR A 117 -24.01 4.90 -0.79
CA TYR A 117 -23.08 4.03 -0.05
C TYR A 117 -22.25 4.77 0.98
N PHE A 118 -22.21 6.09 0.93
CA PHE A 118 -21.40 6.94 1.81
C PHE A 118 -22.22 8.10 2.40
N SER A 119 -23.50 7.89 2.65
CA SER A 119 -24.41 8.91 3.20
C SER A 119 -23.94 9.50 4.52
N GLU A 120 -23.25 8.74 5.35
CA GLU A 120 -22.68 9.24 6.62
C GLU A 120 -21.52 10.22 6.40
N VAL A 121 -20.85 10.13 5.26
CA VAL A 121 -19.75 11.00 4.88
C VAL A 121 -20.25 12.20 4.09
N PHE A 122 -21.16 11.98 3.16
CA PHE A 122 -21.76 13.01 2.30
C PHE A 122 -23.15 13.41 2.79
N TYR A 123 -23.26 13.73 4.07
CA TYR A 123 -24.53 14.09 4.73
C TYR A 123 -24.96 15.54 4.50
N LEU A 124 -24.05 16.40 4.05
CA LEU A 124 -24.35 17.79 3.72
C LEU A 124 -24.83 17.94 2.28
N PRO A 125 -25.71 18.91 2.00
CA PRO A 125 -26.12 19.23 0.63
C PRO A 125 -24.89 19.58 -0.23
N TRP A 126 -24.89 19.13 -1.48
CA TRP A 126 -23.84 19.44 -2.44
C TRP A 126 -23.81 20.92 -2.80
N SER A 127 -22.65 21.56 -2.65
CA SER A 127 -22.44 22.87 -3.26
C SER A 127 -22.24 22.75 -4.78
N ASN A 128 -22.37 23.87 -5.50
CA ASN A 128 -22.11 23.92 -6.93
C ASN A 128 -20.69 23.42 -7.27
N ASP A 129 -19.70 23.71 -6.44
CA ASP A 129 -18.33 23.25 -6.63
C ASP A 129 -18.22 21.72 -6.51
N HIS A 130 -18.91 21.12 -5.54
CA HIS A 130 -18.98 19.66 -5.42
C HIS A 130 -19.63 19.02 -6.63
N LEU A 131 -20.76 19.55 -7.11
CA LEU A 131 -21.43 19.04 -8.30
C LEU A 131 -20.55 19.17 -9.54
N HIS A 132 -19.77 20.24 -9.63
CA HIS A 132 -18.78 20.40 -10.71
C HIS A 132 -17.66 19.36 -10.63
N ILE A 133 -17.10 19.09 -9.44
CA ILE A 133 -16.11 18.04 -9.22
C ILE A 133 -16.68 16.67 -9.59
N ILE A 134 -17.87 16.34 -9.10
CA ILE A 134 -18.59 15.10 -9.39
C ILE A 134 -18.73 14.91 -10.90
N SER A 135 -19.17 15.94 -11.62
CA SER A 135 -19.33 15.86 -13.09
C SER A 135 -17.99 15.61 -13.82
N LYS A 136 -16.88 16.17 -13.31
CA LYS A 136 -15.53 15.92 -13.87
C LYS A 136 -15.03 14.52 -13.55
N ILE A 137 -15.31 13.99 -12.35
CA ILE A 137 -15.03 12.60 -12.00
C ILE A 137 -15.78 11.66 -12.92
N GLU A 138 -17.10 11.83 -13.08
CA GLU A 138 -17.91 11.00 -13.97
C GLU A 138 -17.38 11.03 -15.41
N ARG A 139 -17.05 12.23 -15.90
CA ARG A 139 -16.47 12.37 -17.24
C ARG A 139 -15.12 11.67 -17.36
N ALA A 140 -14.20 11.84 -16.38
CA ALA A 140 -12.91 11.19 -16.41
C ALA A 140 -13.03 9.66 -16.42
N VAL A 141 -13.89 9.11 -15.58
CA VAL A 141 -14.12 7.67 -15.45
C VAL A 141 -14.78 7.08 -16.68
N LEU A 142 -15.87 7.67 -17.15
CA LEU A 142 -16.72 7.07 -18.19
C LEU A 142 -16.26 7.41 -19.63
N ARG A 143 -15.69 8.62 -19.83
CA ARG A 143 -15.35 9.14 -21.17
C ARG A 143 -13.88 9.48 -21.35
N GLY A 144 -13.14 9.49 -20.27
CA GLY A 144 -11.75 9.96 -20.25
C GLY A 144 -11.64 11.49 -20.17
N GLY A 145 -10.42 11.97 -20.26
CA GLY A 145 -10.05 13.38 -20.11
C GLY A 145 -9.17 13.61 -18.89
N LEU A 146 -8.55 14.78 -18.86
CA LEU A 146 -7.68 15.21 -17.78
C LEU A 146 -8.26 16.48 -17.17
N PHE A 147 -8.43 16.49 -15.87
CA PHE A 147 -9.02 17.59 -15.13
C PHE A 147 -8.17 17.93 -13.91
N ALA A 148 -7.99 19.22 -13.64
CA ALA A 148 -7.40 19.74 -12.42
C ALA A 148 -8.39 20.69 -11.74
N MET A 149 -8.57 20.58 -10.44
CA MET A 149 -9.52 21.38 -9.68
C MET A 149 -8.92 21.78 -8.35
N ALA A 150 -8.95 23.07 -8.04
CA ALA A 150 -8.60 23.59 -6.74
C ALA A 150 -9.85 23.68 -5.85
N CYS A 151 -9.72 23.19 -4.63
CA CYS A 151 -10.73 23.31 -3.60
C CYS A 151 -10.10 23.70 -2.28
N PRO A 152 -10.80 24.44 -1.42
CA PRO A 152 -10.29 24.77 -0.10
C PRO A 152 -10.04 23.51 0.74
N ARG A 153 -9.23 23.64 1.78
CA ARG A 153 -9.07 22.58 2.77
C ARG A 153 -10.40 22.32 3.48
N GLY A 154 -10.70 21.05 3.76
CA GLY A 154 -11.96 20.65 4.37
C GLY A 154 -13.13 20.46 3.41
N ALA A 155 -12.95 20.71 2.09
CA ALA A 155 -13.98 20.50 1.07
C ALA A 155 -14.22 19.04 0.67
N GLY A 156 -13.79 18.04 1.44
CA GLY A 156 -14.05 16.63 1.14
C GLY A 156 -13.32 16.04 -0.09
N LYS A 157 -12.33 16.73 -0.68
CA LYS A 157 -11.60 16.27 -1.87
C LYS A 157 -11.09 14.85 -1.78
N THR A 158 -10.41 14.55 -0.69
CA THR A 158 -9.82 13.23 -0.42
C THR A 158 -10.85 12.14 -0.47
N VAL A 159 -11.98 12.32 0.21
CA VAL A 159 -13.05 11.32 0.26
C VAL A 159 -13.72 11.16 -1.10
N LEU A 160 -13.91 12.25 -1.85
CA LEU A 160 -14.42 12.18 -3.21
C LEU A 160 -13.47 11.38 -4.13
N CYS A 161 -12.16 11.59 -4.02
CA CYS A 161 -11.18 10.79 -4.78
C CYS A 161 -11.23 9.30 -4.39
N GLN A 162 -11.27 8.99 -3.10
CA GLN A 162 -11.33 7.62 -2.61
C GLN A 162 -12.64 6.92 -3.05
N THR A 163 -13.78 7.59 -2.93
CA THR A 163 -15.08 7.07 -3.37
C THR A 163 -15.10 6.87 -4.89
N ALA A 164 -14.48 7.79 -5.66
CA ALA A 164 -14.35 7.68 -7.10
C ALA A 164 -13.51 6.47 -7.53
N VAL A 165 -12.48 6.08 -6.76
CA VAL A 165 -11.71 4.84 -6.99
C VAL A 165 -12.63 3.63 -6.89
N VAL A 166 -13.45 3.55 -5.84
CA VAL A 166 -14.39 2.44 -5.64
C VAL A 166 -15.41 2.39 -6.76
N TRP A 167 -16.02 3.53 -7.09
CA TRP A 167 -17.02 3.62 -8.16
C TRP A 167 -16.44 3.24 -9.53
N ALA A 168 -15.25 3.74 -9.87
CA ALA A 168 -14.59 3.42 -11.13
C ALA A 168 -14.25 1.92 -11.24
N ALA A 169 -13.85 1.31 -10.13
CA ALA A 169 -13.56 -0.12 -10.08
C ALA A 169 -14.84 -0.97 -10.22
N PHE A 170 -15.93 -0.57 -9.56
CA PHE A 170 -17.18 -1.32 -9.54
C PHE A 170 -17.98 -1.18 -10.85
N SER A 171 -17.88 -0.02 -11.50
CA SER A 171 -18.49 0.20 -12.82
C SER A 171 -17.81 -0.57 -13.96
N GLY A 172 -16.60 -1.12 -13.71
CA GLY A 172 -15.81 -1.78 -14.74
C GLY A 172 -15.28 -0.84 -15.83
N ALA A 173 -15.41 0.49 -15.65
CA ALA A 173 -15.00 1.50 -16.62
C ALA A 173 -13.49 1.45 -16.91
N THR A 174 -12.70 0.98 -15.97
CA THR A 174 -11.25 0.87 -16.13
C THR A 174 -10.71 -0.41 -15.49
N PRO A 175 -9.77 -1.10 -16.14
CA PRO A 175 -9.14 -2.29 -15.57
C PRO A 175 -8.09 -1.98 -14.51
N PHE A 176 -7.65 -0.72 -14.41
CA PHE A 176 -6.59 -0.32 -13.48
C PHE A 176 -6.72 1.15 -13.10
N VAL A 177 -6.92 1.42 -11.82
CA VAL A 177 -6.97 2.75 -11.21
C VAL A 177 -5.71 2.96 -10.37
N CYS A 178 -5.06 4.11 -10.51
CA CYS A 178 -3.94 4.52 -9.65
C CYS A 178 -4.34 5.75 -8.82
N LEU A 179 -4.21 5.64 -7.49
CA LEU A 179 -4.41 6.73 -6.54
C LEU A 179 -3.05 7.33 -6.18
N ILE A 180 -2.85 8.62 -6.44
CA ILE A 180 -1.59 9.31 -6.19
C ILE A 180 -1.78 10.37 -5.11
N ALA A 181 -0.84 10.43 -4.16
CA ALA A 181 -0.79 11.44 -3.11
C ALA A 181 0.58 12.15 -3.09
N ALA A 182 0.77 13.11 -2.18
CA ALA A 182 2.03 13.83 -2.05
C ALA A 182 3.21 12.91 -1.66
N SER A 183 2.97 11.85 -0.91
CA SER A 183 3.97 10.84 -0.51
C SER A 183 3.41 9.41 -0.62
N ALA A 184 4.31 8.40 -0.62
CA ALA A 184 3.92 7.00 -0.64
C ALA A 184 3.13 6.58 0.59
N GLU A 185 3.53 7.06 1.77
CA GLU A 185 2.83 6.80 3.03
C GLU A 185 1.40 7.32 2.95
N ARG A 186 1.23 8.57 2.49
CA ARG A 186 -0.11 9.14 2.32
C ARG A 186 -0.93 8.36 1.29
N GLY A 187 -0.31 7.91 0.21
CA GLY A 187 -0.97 7.03 -0.77
C GLY A 187 -1.49 5.74 -0.14
N LYS A 188 -0.69 5.10 0.72
CA LYS A 188 -1.09 3.89 1.45
C LYS A 188 -2.24 4.14 2.43
N ASP A 189 -2.23 5.27 3.17
CA ASP A 189 -3.34 5.65 4.05
C ASP A 189 -4.65 5.80 3.28
N LEU A 190 -4.59 6.39 2.08
CA LEU A 190 -5.75 6.53 1.21
C LEU A 190 -6.27 5.16 0.74
N LEU A 191 -5.38 4.26 0.36
CA LEU A 191 -5.76 2.90 -0.06
C LEU A 191 -6.30 2.07 1.11
N GLU A 192 -5.74 2.23 2.31
CA GLU A 192 -6.22 1.53 3.52
C GLU A 192 -7.65 1.95 3.89
N THR A 193 -8.00 3.23 3.70
CA THR A 193 -9.39 3.70 3.84
C THR A 193 -10.31 3.00 2.83
N VAL A 194 -9.91 2.91 1.58
CA VAL A 194 -10.68 2.18 0.54
C VAL A 194 -10.86 0.71 0.93
N LYS A 195 -9.81 0.04 1.39
CA LYS A 195 -9.88 -1.35 1.86
C LYS A 195 -10.85 -1.50 3.02
N THR A 196 -10.77 -0.59 4.00
CA THR A 196 -11.70 -0.59 5.15
C THR A 196 -13.15 -0.49 4.69
N TRP A 197 -13.48 0.37 3.73
CA TRP A 197 -14.83 0.46 3.19
C TRP A 197 -15.29 -0.83 2.51
N LEU A 198 -14.43 -1.46 1.72
CA LEU A 198 -14.74 -2.73 1.07
C LEU A 198 -14.93 -3.88 2.07
N GLU A 199 -14.27 -3.81 3.23
CA GLU A 199 -14.39 -4.79 4.31
C GLU A 199 -15.60 -4.56 5.20
N THR A 200 -16.07 -3.32 5.38
CA THR A 200 -16.98 -2.96 6.49
C THR A 200 -18.27 -2.28 6.07
N ASN A 201 -18.37 -1.68 4.88
CA ASN A 201 -19.57 -0.96 4.48
C ASN A 201 -20.73 -1.93 4.17
N PRO A 202 -21.81 -1.93 4.97
CA PRO A 202 -22.86 -2.94 4.86
C PRO A 202 -23.63 -2.86 3.54
N LEU A 203 -23.86 -1.65 2.99
CA LEU A 203 -24.59 -1.49 1.73
C LEU A 203 -23.75 -1.93 0.53
N LEU A 204 -22.40 -1.70 0.57
CA LEU A 204 -21.52 -2.26 -0.46
C LEU A 204 -21.51 -3.79 -0.41
N GLN A 205 -21.50 -4.37 0.79
CA GLN A 205 -21.55 -5.82 0.97
C GLN A 205 -22.86 -6.41 0.45
N GLU A 206 -23.98 -5.72 0.69
CA GLU A 206 -25.30 -6.16 0.25
C GLU A 206 -25.45 -6.12 -1.28
N ASP A 207 -24.99 -5.05 -1.92
CA ASP A 207 -25.22 -4.84 -3.36
C ASP A 207 -24.10 -5.33 -4.28
N PHE A 208 -22.87 -5.46 -3.74
CA PHE A 208 -21.70 -5.93 -4.49
C PHE A 208 -21.08 -7.19 -3.88
N PRO A 209 -21.87 -8.25 -3.63
CA PRO A 209 -21.36 -9.48 -3.00
C PRO A 209 -20.22 -10.11 -3.82
N GLU A 210 -20.20 -9.92 -5.15
CA GLU A 210 -19.14 -10.43 -6.01
C GLU A 210 -17.77 -9.80 -5.74
N VAL A 211 -17.73 -8.65 -5.09
CA VAL A 211 -16.49 -7.99 -4.64
C VAL A 211 -16.28 -8.17 -3.15
N CYS A 212 -17.28 -7.81 -2.35
CA CYS A 212 -17.12 -7.68 -0.91
C CYS A 212 -17.10 -9.03 -0.19
N PHE A 213 -17.86 -10.02 -0.64
CA PHE A 213 -17.91 -11.32 0.02
C PHE A 213 -16.57 -12.07 -0.03
N PRO A 214 -15.87 -12.18 -1.18
CA PRO A 214 -14.52 -12.74 -1.20
C PRO A 214 -13.52 -11.98 -0.30
N ILE A 215 -13.65 -10.66 -0.17
CA ILE A 215 -12.83 -9.84 0.73
C ILE A 215 -13.14 -10.18 2.19
N GLN A 216 -14.41 -10.29 2.57
CA GLN A 216 -14.83 -10.70 3.92
C GLN A 216 -14.28 -12.09 4.29
N CYS A 217 -14.28 -13.03 3.34
CA CYS A 217 -13.74 -14.37 3.54
C CYS A 217 -12.23 -14.39 3.83
N LEU A 218 -11.51 -13.29 3.59
CA LEU A 218 -10.12 -13.15 4.04
C LEU A 218 -10.02 -13.01 5.56
N GLU A 219 -11.07 -12.55 6.26
CA GLU A 219 -11.10 -12.30 7.71
C GLU A 219 -9.86 -11.52 8.20
N ARG A 220 -9.37 -10.57 7.39
CA ARG A 220 -8.15 -9.78 7.61
C ARG A 220 -6.86 -10.61 7.69
N ILE A 221 -6.89 -11.87 7.25
CA ILE A 221 -5.73 -12.75 7.22
C ILE A 221 -5.13 -12.72 5.80
N ALA A 222 -4.05 -11.96 5.61
CA ALA A 222 -3.44 -11.76 4.29
C ALA A 222 -3.07 -13.06 3.56
N ASN A 223 -2.73 -14.14 4.27
CA ASN A 223 -2.39 -15.42 3.65
C ASN A 223 -3.60 -16.13 3.04
N ARG A 224 -4.83 -15.82 3.43
CA ARG A 224 -6.05 -16.44 2.88
C ARG A 224 -6.30 -16.05 1.43
N GLN A 225 -5.75 -14.92 0.95
CA GLN A 225 -5.81 -14.56 -0.47
C GLN A 225 -5.15 -15.61 -1.39
N LYS A 226 -4.13 -16.34 -0.85
CA LYS A 226 -3.45 -17.39 -1.60
C LYS A 226 -4.30 -18.66 -1.60
N GLY A 227 -4.80 -19.01 -2.77
CA GLY A 227 -5.59 -20.23 -2.94
C GLY A 227 -7.09 -20.06 -2.74
N GLN A 228 -7.59 -18.84 -2.47
CA GLN A 228 -9.03 -18.59 -2.44
C GLN A 228 -9.66 -18.91 -3.80
N LYS A 229 -10.77 -19.66 -3.77
CA LYS A 229 -11.52 -20.09 -4.94
C LYS A 229 -12.99 -19.72 -4.81
N TYR A 230 -13.61 -19.55 -5.94
CA TYR A 230 -15.06 -19.44 -6.09
C TYR A 230 -15.54 -20.41 -7.16
N LEU A 231 -16.41 -21.36 -6.79
CA LEU A 231 -16.86 -22.45 -7.65
C LEU A 231 -15.70 -23.23 -8.32
N GLY A 232 -14.66 -23.51 -7.55
CA GLY A 232 -13.47 -24.21 -8.01
C GLY A 232 -12.44 -23.35 -8.75
N GLU A 233 -12.80 -22.15 -9.21
CA GLU A 233 -11.92 -21.23 -9.93
C GLU A 233 -11.18 -20.27 -8.98
N PRO A 234 -9.88 -20.01 -9.17
CA PRO A 234 -9.14 -19.08 -8.33
C PRO A 234 -9.69 -17.65 -8.43
N THR A 235 -9.99 -17.01 -7.29
CA THR A 235 -10.42 -15.61 -7.25
C THR A 235 -9.28 -14.63 -7.56
N ARG A 236 -8.02 -15.06 -7.39
CA ARG A 236 -6.80 -14.27 -7.66
C ARG A 236 -6.79 -12.90 -6.98
N ILE A 237 -7.53 -12.79 -5.89
CA ILE A 237 -7.54 -11.58 -5.06
C ILE A 237 -6.13 -11.29 -4.54
N GLU A 238 -5.72 -10.02 -4.58
CA GLU A 238 -4.51 -9.53 -3.94
C GLU A 238 -4.90 -8.41 -2.97
N TRP A 239 -4.46 -8.50 -1.73
CA TRP A 239 -4.83 -7.58 -0.64
C TRP A 239 -3.57 -7.00 -0.01
N GLY A 240 -2.80 -6.24 -0.83
CA GLY A 240 -1.51 -5.66 -0.46
C GLY A 240 -1.62 -4.28 0.20
N ALA A 241 -0.47 -3.71 0.58
CA ALA A 241 -0.38 -2.40 1.22
C ALA A 241 -0.37 -1.22 0.21
N ASP A 242 0.15 -1.45 -0.98
CA ASP A 242 0.31 -0.46 -2.05
C ASP A 242 -0.48 -0.79 -3.32
N ARG A 243 -1.02 -2.01 -3.36
CA ARG A 243 -1.87 -2.49 -4.45
C ARG A 243 -2.86 -3.53 -3.94
N ILE A 244 -4.08 -3.45 -4.43
CA ILE A 244 -5.08 -4.51 -4.31
C ILE A 244 -5.58 -4.92 -5.69
N ILE A 245 -6.00 -6.17 -5.82
CA ILE A 245 -6.68 -6.70 -7.01
C ILE A 245 -8.00 -7.28 -6.55
N LEU A 246 -9.08 -6.78 -7.11
CA LEU A 246 -10.42 -7.24 -6.80
C LEU A 246 -10.61 -8.69 -7.28
N PRO A 247 -11.48 -9.46 -6.62
CA PRO A 247 -11.71 -10.86 -6.96
C PRO A 247 -12.03 -11.06 -8.44
N THR A 248 -11.47 -12.09 -9.05
CA THR A 248 -11.82 -12.51 -10.41
C THR A 248 -13.07 -13.37 -10.34
N ILE A 249 -14.21 -12.78 -10.60
CA ILE A 249 -15.53 -13.44 -10.60
C ILE A 249 -16.15 -13.28 -11.99
N SER A 250 -16.53 -14.40 -12.59
CA SER A 250 -17.17 -14.39 -13.90
C SER A 250 -18.48 -13.60 -13.87
N GLY A 251 -18.69 -12.73 -14.86
CA GLY A 251 -19.88 -11.86 -14.94
C GLY A 251 -19.82 -10.58 -14.10
N SER A 252 -18.83 -10.39 -13.23
CA SER A 252 -18.65 -9.14 -12.50
C SER A 252 -17.91 -8.10 -13.34
N ALA A 253 -18.44 -6.88 -13.41
CA ALA A 253 -17.77 -5.74 -14.04
C ALA A 253 -16.46 -5.36 -13.34
N ALA A 254 -16.40 -5.58 -12.01
CA ALA A 254 -15.24 -5.32 -11.18
C ALA A 254 -14.18 -6.43 -11.21
N SER A 255 -14.41 -7.51 -11.99
CA SER A 255 -13.57 -8.71 -12.00
C SER A 255 -12.10 -8.40 -12.32
N GLY A 256 -11.20 -8.67 -11.34
CA GLY A 256 -9.76 -8.50 -11.52
C GLY A 256 -9.31 -7.05 -11.77
N VAL A 257 -10.10 -6.06 -11.37
CA VAL A 257 -9.68 -4.65 -11.41
C VAL A 257 -8.54 -4.42 -10.42
N VAL A 258 -7.52 -3.72 -10.88
CA VAL A 258 -6.35 -3.36 -10.08
C VAL A 258 -6.54 -1.95 -9.51
N ILE A 259 -6.29 -1.78 -8.22
CA ILE A 259 -6.22 -0.48 -7.56
C ILE A 259 -4.85 -0.39 -6.92
N SER A 260 -4.04 0.60 -7.30
CA SER A 260 -2.74 0.87 -6.68
C SER A 260 -2.70 2.25 -6.07
N CYS A 261 -1.77 2.45 -5.15
CA CYS A 261 -1.43 3.78 -4.66
C CYS A 261 0.05 4.09 -4.90
N SER A 262 0.38 5.39 -4.90
CA SER A 262 1.74 5.87 -5.14
C SER A 262 1.92 7.25 -4.53
N GLY A 263 3.17 7.61 -4.21
CA GLY A 263 3.56 8.97 -3.95
C GLY A 263 3.91 9.72 -5.24
N MET A 264 4.03 11.04 -5.15
CA MET A 264 4.45 11.89 -6.26
C MET A 264 5.98 11.82 -6.47
N ARG A 265 6.47 10.59 -6.74
CA ARG A 265 7.87 10.30 -7.08
C ARG A 265 7.91 9.46 -8.36
N GLY A 266 8.74 9.89 -9.33
CA GLY A 266 8.81 9.22 -10.63
C GLY A 266 9.19 7.74 -10.54
N SER A 267 10.03 7.34 -9.58
CA SER A 267 10.41 5.94 -9.36
C SER A 267 9.25 5.04 -8.91
N GLU A 268 8.25 5.60 -8.24
CA GLU A 268 7.07 4.86 -7.74
C GLU A 268 5.96 4.78 -8.81
N ILE A 269 5.93 5.75 -9.71
CA ILE A 269 4.92 5.90 -10.75
C ILE A 269 5.28 5.09 -12.01
N ARG A 270 6.58 5.15 -12.39
CA ARG A 270 7.07 4.47 -13.59
C ARG A 270 6.93 2.96 -13.51
N GLY A 271 6.54 2.34 -14.61
CA GLY A 271 6.53 0.89 -14.73
C GLY A 271 5.37 0.18 -14.04
N GLN A 272 4.40 0.90 -13.48
CA GLN A 272 3.21 0.28 -12.92
C GLN A 272 2.48 -0.52 -14.00
N ASN A 273 2.39 -1.81 -13.81
CA ASN A 273 1.66 -2.74 -14.65
C ASN A 273 1.24 -3.98 -13.86
N TYR A 274 0.33 -4.72 -14.42
CA TYR A 274 -0.08 -6.01 -13.90
C TYR A 274 -0.27 -7.00 -15.04
N ALA A 275 0.42 -8.14 -14.97
CA ALA A 275 0.24 -9.23 -15.91
C ALA A 275 -0.94 -10.10 -15.45
N ARG A 276 -2.03 -10.07 -16.19
CA ARG A 276 -3.21 -10.90 -15.95
C ARG A 276 -2.94 -12.36 -16.28
N PRO A 277 -3.71 -13.27 -15.69
CA PRO A 277 -3.57 -14.70 -15.98
C PRO A 277 -3.85 -15.08 -17.44
N ASP A 278 -4.61 -14.25 -18.15
CA ASP A 278 -4.86 -14.40 -19.58
C ASP A 278 -3.66 -13.95 -20.47
N GLY A 279 -2.53 -13.64 -19.85
CA GLY A 279 -1.31 -13.17 -20.52
C GLY A 279 -1.33 -11.70 -20.90
N LYS A 280 -2.43 -10.99 -20.69
CA LYS A 280 -2.52 -9.55 -21.01
C LYS A 280 -1.90 -8.72 -19.91
N VAL A 281 -1.11 -7.73 -20.30
CA VAL A 281 -0.56 -6.72 -19.39
C VAL A 281 -1.48 -5.52 -19.36
N VAL A 282 -2.00 -5.20 -18.17
CA VAL A 282 -2.78 -3.99 -17.93
C VAL A 282 -1.93 -2.92 -17.26
N ARG A 283 -2.22 -1.68 -17.60
CA ARG A 283 -1.56 -0.49 -17.05
C ARG A 283 -2.63 0.50 -16.56
N PRO A 284 -2.29 1.43 -15.68
CA PRO A 284 -3.22 2.46 -15.23
C PRO A 284 -3.86 3.19 -16.41
N ARG A 285 -5.18 3.28 -16.37
CA ARG A 285 -6.01 3.99 -17.36
C ARG A 285 -6.71 5.18 -16.73
N LEU A 286 -6.87 5.14 -15.42
CA LEU A 286 -7.43 6.22 -14.61
C LEU A 286 -6.46 6.54 -13.48
N VAL A 287 -6.18 7.82 -13.28
CA VAL A 287 -5.40 8.34 -12.18
C VAL A 287 -6.23 9.34 -11.40
N LEU A 288 -6.33 9.14 -10.10
CA LEU A 288 -6.92 10.10 -9.18
C LEU A 288 -5.81 10.63 -8.26
N ILE A 289 -5.62 11.93 -8.26
CA ILE A 289 -4.52 12.60 -7.55
C ILE A 289 -5.11 13.45 -6.44
N ASP A 290 -4.78 13.13 -5.20
CA ASP A 290 -5.22 13.84 -4.01
C ASP A 290 -4.09 14.66 -3.41
N ASP A 291 -4.24 15.98 -3.43
CA ASP A 291 -3.30 16.97 -2.89
C ASP A 291 -1.82 16.58 -3.18
N PRO A 292 -1.33 16.70 -4.43
CA PRO A 292 -0.02 16.17 -4.85
C PRO A 292 1.19 16.91 -4.28
N GLN A 293 0.97 17.97 -3.51
CA GLN A 293 2.01 18.79 -2.92
C GLN A 293 1.85 18.94 -1.41
N THR A 294 2.97 19.05 -0.69
CA THR A 294 3.01 19.41 0.73
C THR A 294 3.28 20.91 0.85
N THR A 295 3.10 21.47 2.06
CA THR A 295 3.44 22.88 2.33
C THR A 295 4.91 23.16 1.99
N GLU A 296 5.82 22.27 2.41
CA GLU A 296 7.26 22.42 2.16
C GLU A 296 7.57 22.41 0.65
N SER A 297 6.97 21.47 -0.10
CA SER A 297 7.19 21.38 -1.55
C SER A 297 6.59 22.56 -2.31
N ALA A 298 5.49 23.13 -1.86
CA ALA A 298 4.86 24.29 -2.47
C ALA A 298 5.72 25.57 -2.28
N TRP A 299 6.44 25.67 -1.16
CA TRP A 299 7.36 26.79 -0.90
C TRP A 299 8.72 26.64 -1.60
N SER A 300 9.04 25.48 -2.15
CA SER A 300 10.27 25.21 -2.89
C SER A 300 10.03 25.23 -4.39
N PRO A 301 10.50 26.25 -5.14
CA PRO A 301 10.30 26.31 -6.60
C PRO A 301 10.85 25.09 -7.33
N SER A 302 11.99 24.56 -6.92
CA SER A 302 12.60 23.37 -7.52
C SER A 302 11.77 22.11 -7.28
N GLN A 303 11.16 21.96 -6.11
CA GLN A 303 10.27 20.83 -5.82
C GLN A 303 8.94 20.96 -6.57
N SER A 304 8.36 22.14 -6.67
CA SER A 304 7.16 22.39 -7.48
C SER A 304 7.41 22.00 -8.94
N GLN A 305 8.47 22.52 -9.55
CA GLN A 305 8.85 22.21 -10.94
C GLN A 305 9.13 20.70 -11.15
N ARG A 306 9.78 20.07 -10.19
CA ARG A 306 10.01 18.62 -10.26
C ARG A 306 8.70 17.83 -10.26
N ARG A 307 7.72 18.22 -9.42
CA ARG A 307 6.40 17.57 -9.37
C ARG A 307 5.60 17.78 -10.65
N GLU A 308 5.67 18.99 -11.24
CA GLU A 308 5.09 19.27 -12.57
C GLU A 308 5.69 18.36 -13.64
N SER A 309 7.02 18.19 -13.63
CA SER A 309 7.73 17.30 -14.56
C SER A 309 7.31 15.83 -14.38
N ILE A 310 7.11 15.38 -13.14
CA ILE A 310 6.61 14.03 -12.83
C ILE A 310 5.18 13.86 -13.35
N LEU A 311 4.31 14.87 -13.14
CA LEU A 311 2.94 14.81 -13.66
C LEU A 311 2.94 14.71 -15.18
N ALA A 312 3.66 15.59 -15.86
CA ALA A 312 3.67 15.67 -17.32
C ALA A 312 4.36 14.46 -17.99
N GLY A 313 5.45 13.97 -17.40
CA GLY A 313 6.22 12.85 -17.96
C GLY A 313 5.78 11.49 -17.47
N ASP A 314 5.76 11.31 -16.16
CA ASP A 314 5.58 9.97 -15.57
C ASP A 314 4.11 9.58 -15.43
N VAL A 315 3.26 10.49 -14.90
CA VAL A 315 1.84 10.21 -14.69
C VAL A 315 1.10 10.10 -16.04
N LEU A 316 1.25 11.08 -16.91
CA LEU A 316 0.57 11.06 -18.21
C LEU A 316 1.07 9.94 -19.13
N GLY A 317 2.29 9.42 -18.91
CA GLY A 317 2.87 8.28 -19.60
C GLY A 317 2.43 6.89 -19.08
N MET A 318 1.71 6.81 -17.96
CA MET A 318 1.39 5.51 -17.31
C MET A 318 0.59 4.55 -18.19
N ALA A 319 -0.31 5.06 -19.02
CA ALA A 319 -1.16 4.21 -19.88
C ALA A 319 -0.37 3.43 -20.95
N GLY A 320 0.86 3.84 -21.21
CA GLY A 320 1.74 3.21 -22.21
C GLY A 320 1.45 3.65 -23.65
N PRO A 321 2.22 3.11 -24.63
CA PRO A 321 2.16 3.56 -26.01
C PRO A 321 0.75 3.42 -26.62
N GLY A 322 0.32 4.45 -27.36
CA GLY A 322 -0.94 4.45 -28.09
C GLY A 322 -2.21 4.50 -27.25
N LYS A 323 -2.08 4.66 -25.91
CA LYS A 323 -3.23 4.76 -25.00
C LYS A 323 -3.21 6.09 -24.26
N LYS A 324 -4.40 6.66 -24.04
CA LYS A 324 -4.55 7.86 -23.22
C LYS A 324 -4.87 7.51 -21.79
N ILE A 325 -4.29 8.25 -20.85
CA ILE A 325 -4.67 8.22 -19.43
C ILE A 325 -5.84 9.17 -19.21
N ALA A 326 -6.76 8.76 -18.36
CA ALA A 326 -7.78 9.66 -17.82
C ALA A 326 -7.38 10.05 -16.40
N GLY A 327 -7.77 11.21 -15.93
CA GLY A 327 -7.45 11.57 -14.56
C GLY A 327 -8.10 12.85 -14.07
N LEU A 328 -8.16 12.92 -12.75
CA LEU A 328 -8.54 14.13 -12.02
C LEU A 328 -7.51 14.40 -10.94
N MET A 329 -7.04 15.62 -10.87
CA MET A 329 -6.22 16.15 -9.80
C MET A 329 -7.06 17.10 -8.94
N ALA A 330 -7.40 16.66 -7.74
CA ALA A 330 -7.98 17.51 -6.72
C ALA A 330 -6.84 18.08 -5.85
N CYS A 331 -6.69 19.40 -5.83
CA CYS A 331 -5.56 20.03 -5.20
C CYS A 331 -5.95 21.26 -4.39
N THR A 332 -5.01 21.74 -3.58
CA THR A 332 -5.10 23.01 -2.86
C THR A 332 -3.99 23.92 -3.37
N VAL A 333 -4.30 25.14 -3.81
CA VAL A 333 -3.30 26.17 -4.06
C VAL A 333 -2.81 26.69 -2.70
N ILE A 334 -1.54 26.50 -2.42
CA ILE A 334 -0.92 26.90 -1.15
C ILE A 334 -0.32 28.31 -1.28
N ARG A 335 0.28 28.58 -2.46
CA ARG A 335 0.79 29.90 -2.78
C ARG A 335 0.77 30.18 -4.30
N PRO A 336 0.80 31.45 -4.72
CA PRO A 336 1.00 31.78 -6.14
C PRO A 336 2.31 31.17 -6.69
N GLY A 337 2.22 30.52 -7.84
CA GLY A 337 3.36 29.88 -8.52
C GLY A 337 3.76 28.52 -7.96
N ASP A 338 2.97 27.89 -7.09
CA ASP A 338 3.14 26.47 -6.76
C ASP A 338 2.62 25.56 -7.89
N MET A 339 2.87 24.27 -7.78
CA MET A 339 2.45 23.28 -8.80
C MET A 339 0.94 23.37 -9.13
N ALA A 340 0.09 23.50 -8.12
CA ALA A 340 -1.35 23.56 -8.31
C ALA A 340 -1.78 24.82 -9.07
N ASP A 341 -1.24 25.98 -8.68
CA ASP A 341 -1.50 27.28 -9.34
C ASP A 341 -1.04 27.26 -10.81
N VAL A 342 0.17 26.75 -11.07
CA VAL A 342 0.71 26.64 -12.45
C VAL A 342 -0.17 25.76 -13.34
N ILE A 343 -0.58 24.60 -12.86
CA ILE A 343 -1.41 23.65 -13.62
C ILE A 343 -2.79 24.24 -13.89
N LEU A 344 -3.41 24.89 -12.89
CA LEU A 344 -4.73 25.48 -13.05
C LEU A 344 -4.74 26.64 -14.03
N ARG A 345 -3.68 27.48 -14.06
CA ARG A 345 -3.56 28.58 -15.04
C ARG A 345 -3.32 28.09 -16.47
N ASN A 346 -2.64 26.95 -16.62
CA ASN A 346 -2.31 26.37 -17.91
C ASN A 346 -3.34 25.32 -18.38
N SER A 347 -4.38 25.05 -17.61
CA SER A 347 -5.47 24.16 -18.01
C SER A 347 -6.41 24.90 -18.98
N PRO A 348 -6.73 24.32 -20.15
CA PRO A 348 -7.62 24.94 -21.13
C PRO A 348 -9.08 25.02 -20.64
#